data_1a02bb9fbf464e596d2cb001520ef432
#
_entry.id   1a02bb9fbf464e596d2cb001520ef432
#
_cell.length_a   1.000
_cell.length_b   1.000
_cell.length_c   1.000
_cell.angle_alpha   90.00
_cell.angle_beta   90.00
_cell.angle_gamma   90.00
#
_symmetry.space_group_name_H-M   'P 1'
#
loop_
_entity.id
_entity.type
_entity.pdbx_description
1 polymer ?
#
loop_
_entity_poly.entity_id
_entity_poly.type
_entity_poly.pdbx_seq_one_letter_code
_entity_poly.pdbx_strand_id
1 'polypeptide(L)'
;KAVEVSTPTIKGNSNIETSFYQGTQERWCHRCPECGEYSEIVFDNIHFDPEVKRIRGKKSWSLKSGVSWSCPACGCLIPEDTMRKQPAKWIADNPDAYKKGVRSFWLNAFSSPWTPWEKIVLKFLDAKDDPQRLKVVYNTLLGQLWEDRGDLEDEDTTFLAIFHFVKRF
;
A
#
# COMPACT_ATOMS: atom_id res chain seq x y z
N LYS A 1 -17.09 6.26 -24.86
CA LYS A 1 -16.20 6.32 -23.70
C LYS A 1 -15.76 4.89 -23.37
N ALA A 2 -14.45 4.63 -23.27
CA ALA A 2 -13.91 3.34 -22.85
C ALA A 2 -13.52 3.44 -21.37
N VAL A 3 -13.67 2.34 -20.63
CA VAL A 3 -13.23 2.20 -19.23
C VAL A 3 -12.39 0.93 -19.15
N GLU A 4 -11.19 1.05 -18.64
CA GLU A 4 -10.29 -0.07 -18.35
C GLU A 4 -10.17 -0.24 -16.84
N VAL A 5 -10.31 -1.47 -16.34
CA VAL A 5 -10.15 -1.80 -14.93
C VAL A 5 -9.33 -3.07 -14.83
N SER A 6 -8.23 -3.01 -14.11
CA SER A 6 -7.36 -4.16 -13.88
C SER A 6 -6.54 -3.97 -12.60
N THR A 7 -6.04 -5.07 -12.05
CA THR A 7 -4.93 -5.03 -11.09
C THR A 7 -3.62 -4.85 -11.86
N PRO A 8 -2.65 -4.10 -11.31
CA PRO A 8 -1.31 -4.05 -11.89
C PRO A 8 -0.65 -5.44 -11.83
N THR A 9 0.32 -5.66 -12.70
CA THR A 9 1.06 -6.93 -12.76
C THR A 9 2.56 -6.69 -12.57
N ILE A 10 3.37 -6.98 -13.58
CA ILE A 10 4.81 -6.77 -13.56
C ILE A 10 5.11 -5.38 -14.13
N LYS A 11 5.99 -4.65 -13.48
CA LYS A 11 6.45 -3.33 -13.92
C LYS A 11 7.00 -3.39 -15.35
N GLY A 12 6.58 -2.45 -16.17
CA GLY A 12 6.96 -2.36 -17.59
C GLY A 12 6.21 -3.31 -18.53
N ASN A 13 5.47 -4.31 -18.00
CA ASN A 13 4.68 -5.27 -18.79
C ASN A 13 3.18 -5.22 -18.46
N SER A 14 2.74 -4.24 -17.70
CA SER A 14 1.35 -4.11 -17.28
C SER A 14 0.61 -3.11 -18.18
N ASN A 15 -0.38 -3.55 -18.95
CA ASN A 15 -1.17 -2.66 -19.81
C ASN A 15 -1.84 -1.54 -19.01
N ILE A 16 -2.37 -1.85 -17.81
CA ILE A 16 -3.00 -0.85 -16.96
C ILE A 16 -2.02 0.19 -16.44
N GLU A 17 -0.74 -0.14 -16.29
CA GLU A 17 0.32 0.81 -15.95
C GLU A 17 0.46 1.88 -17.04
N THR A 18 0.55 1.46 -18.29
CA THR A 18 0.64 2.37 -19.44
C THR A 18 -0.59 3.28 -19.52
N SER A 19 -1.79 2.71 -19.39
CA SER A 19 -3.04 3.47 -19.38
C SER A 19 -3.10 4.46 -18.21
N PHE A 20 -2.62 4.07 -17.04
CA PHE A 20 -2.59 4.95 -15.86
C PHE A 20 -1.69 6.17 -16.09
N TYR A 21 -0.49 5.99 -16.61
CA TYR A 21 0.45 7.09 -16.86
C TYR A 21 0.03 8.03 -18.00
N GLN A 22 -0.85 7.59 -18.90
CA GLN A 22 -1.42 8.45 -19.94
C GLN A 22 -2.52 9.37 -19.42
N GLY A 23 -3.11 9.07 -18.27
CA GLY A 23 -4.21 9.81 -17.66
C GLY A 23 -3.79 10.78 -16.58
N THR A 24 -4.76 11.18 -15.76
CA THR A 24 -4.62 12.14 -14.67
C THR A 24 -3.81 11.64 -13.49
N GLN A 25 -3.55 10.34 -13.37
CA GLN A 25 -2.80 9.70 -12.29
C GLN A 25 -3.34 10.04 -10.90
N GLU A 26 -4.65 9.94 -10.73
CA GLU A 26 -5.33 10.33 -9.50
C GLU A 26 -5.10 9.30 -8.39
N ARG A 27 -4.75 9.81 -7.20
CA ARG A 27 -4.59 9.04 -5.95
C ARG A 27 -5.68 9.38 -4.97
N TRP A 28 -6.17 8.37 -4.24
CA TRP A 28 -7.15 8.59 -3.18
C TRP A 28 -6.45 8.99 -1.90
N CYS A 29 -6.51 10.28 -1.55
CA CYS A 29 -5.79 10.87 -0.44
C CYS A 29 -6.74 11.20 0.71
N HIS A 30 -6.36 10.79 1.93
CA HIS A 30 -7.07 11.10 3.17
C HIS A 30 -6.43 12.31 3.86
N ARG A 31 -7.25 13.11 4.52
CA ARG A 31 -6.79 14.24 5.29
C ARG A 31 -6.18 13.77 6.61
N CYS A 32 -4.98 14.21 6.93
CA CYS A 32 -4.41 14.02 8.26
C CYS A 32 -5.20 14.85 9.29
N PRO A 33 -5.67 14.26 10.40
CA PRO A 33 -6.40 15.02 11.42
C PRO A 33 -5.53 16.04 12.16
N GLU A 34 -4.20 15.81 12.23
CA GLU A 34 -3.29 16.66 12.98
C GLU A 34 -2.80 17.88 12.17
N CYS A 35 -2.27 17.66 10.97
CA CYS A 35 -1.71 18.76 10.16
C CYS A 35 -2.64 19.22 9.03
N GLY A 36 -3.69 18.48 8.72
CA GLY A 36 -4.64 18.82 7.66
C GLY A 36 -4.18 18.47 6.24
N GLU A 37 -2.95 17.99 6.06
CA GLU A 37 -2.41 17.62 4.77
C GLU A 37 -3.09 16.35 4.22
N TYR A 38 -3.23 16.28 2.88
CA TYR A 38 -3.84 15.14 2.21
C TYR A 38 -2.77 14.21 1.65
N SER A 39 -2.82 12.94 2.02
CA SER A 39 -1.87 11.93 1.54
C SER A 39 -2.53 10.60 1.25
N GLU A 40 -1.99 9.85 0.29
CA GLU A 40 -2.36 8.47 0.05
C GLU A 40 -1.93 7.60 1.24
N ILE A 41 -2.77 6.63 1.62
CA ILE A 41 -2.40 5.62 2.60
C ILE A 41 -1.69 4.49 1.84
N VAL A 42 -0.38 4.43 1.97
CA VAL A 42 0.48 3.39 1.38
C VAL A 42 1.07 2.49 2.44
N PHE A 43 1.46 1.27 2.07
CA PHE A 43 1.96 0.26 3.00
C PHE A 43 3.19 0.75 3.78
N ASP A 44 4.08 1.52 3.16
CA ASP A 44 5.32 2.02 3.75
C ASP A 44 5.08 2.96 4.95
N ASN A 45 3.89 3.57 5.03
CA ASN A 45 3.48 4.43 6.13
C ASN A 45 2.60 3.71 7.16
N ILE A 46 2.45 2.38 7.04
CA ILE A 46 1.65 1.58 7.97
C ILE A 46 2.54 1.02 9.08
N HIS A 47 2.16 1.29 10.32
CA HIS A 47 2.83 0.83 11.54
C HIS A 47 2.01 -0.25 12.21
N PHE A 48 2.69 -1.34 12.57
CA PHE A 48 2.12 -2.50 13.26
C PHE A 48 3.21 -3.25 14.04
N ASP A 49 2.82 -3.96 15.09
CA ASP A 49 3.73 -4.77 15.91
C ASP A 49 3.38 -6.26 15.73
N PRO A 50 4.14 -6.99 14.89
CA PRO A 50 3.83 -8.38 14.59
C PRO A 50 4.27 -9.31 15.71
N GLU A 51 3.44 -10.31 16.00
CA GLU A 51 3.72 -11.41 16.92
C GLU A 51 3.56 -12.75 16.21
N VAL A 52 4.48 -13.67 16.45
CA VAL A 52 4.38 -15.04 15.95
C VAL A 52 3.76 -15.94 17.03
N LYS A 53 2.61 -16.52 16.72
CA LYS A 53 1.98 -17.57 17.53
C LYS A 53 2.12 -18.92 16.85
N ARG A 54 2.29 -19.97 17.64
CA ARG A 54 2.25 -21.35 17.14
C ARG A 54 0.95 -22.01 17.57
N ILE A 55 0.08 -22.30 16.61
CA ILE A 55 -1.19 -22.97 16.84
C ILE A 55 -1.10 -24.36 16.21
N ARG A 56 -1.18 -25.42 17.02
CA ARG A 56 -1.03 -26.82 16.58
C ARG A 56 0.23 -27.06 15.73
N GLY A 57 1.37 -26.46 16.14
CA GLY A 57 2.64 -26.58 15.44
C GLY A 57 2.82 -25.71 14.18
N LYS A 58 1.77 -25.05 13.72
CA LYS A 58 1.83 -24.14 12.56
C LYS A 58 2.13 -22.71 13.01
N LYS A 59 3.02 -22.02 12.29
CA LYS A 59 3.28 -20.59 12.46
C LYS A 59 2.04 -19.80 12.03
N SER A 60 1.61 -18.89 12.88
CA SER A 60 0.52 -17.96 12.61
C SER A 60 0.94 -16.56 13.05
N TRP A 61 0.61 -15.57 12.26
CA TRP A 61 0.85 -14.17 12.61
C TRP A 61 -0.35 -13.58 13.36
N SER A 62 -0.06 -12.74 14.33
CA SER A 62 -1.01 -11.84 15.00
C SER A 62 -0.34 -10.50 15.22
N LEU A 63 -1.10 -9.48 15.60
CA LEU A 63 -0.57 -8.18 15.99
C LEU A 63 -0.74 -8.01 17.50
N LYS A 64 0.25 -7.39 18.17
CA LYS A 64 0.18 -7.06 19.59
C LYS A 64 -0.67 -5.81 19.84
N SER A 65 -0.72 -4.91 18.85
CA SER A 65 -1.47 -3.67 18.88
C SER A 65 -2.25 -3.48 17.59
N GLY A 66 -3.13 -2.49 17.56
CA GLY A 66 -3.82 -2.06 16.33
C GLY A 66 -2.85 -1.53 15.29
N VAL A 67 -3.36 -1.37 14.07
CA VAL A 67 -2.60 -0.79 12.95
C VAL A 67 -2.80 0.72 12.93
N SER A 68 -1.72 1.45 12.72
CA SER A 68 -1.72 2.91 12.60
C SER A 68 -1.06 3.35 11.30
N TRP A 69 -1.40 4.52 10.83
CA TRP A 69 -0.77 5.18 9.70
C TRP A 69 0.08 6.35 10.17
N SER A 70 1.29 6.48 9.65
CA SER A 70 2.15 7.63 9.85
C SER A 70 1.93 8.66 8.76
N CYS A 71 1.59 9.87 9.16
CA CYS A 71 1.45 10.96 8.20
C CYS A 71 2.82 11.33 7.61
N PRO A 72 3.01 11.30 6.28
CA PRO A 72 4.30 11.64 5.68
C PRO A 72 4.68 13.12 5.85
N ALA A 73 3.72 13.99 6.15
CA ALA A 73 3.97 15.42 6.31
C ALA A 73 4.37 15.80 7.76
N CYS A 74 3.73 15.21 8.77
CA CYS A 74 3.97 15.60 10.18
C CYS A 74 4.50 14.46 11.06
N GLY A 75 4.56 13.22 10.56
CA GLY A 75 5.05 12.06 11.30
C GLY A 75 4.10 11.50 12.37
N CYS A 76 2.94 12.13 12.61
CA CYS A 76 1.99 11.65 13.62
C CYS A 76 1.44 10.27 13.26
N LEU A 77 1.37 9.39 14.26
CA LEU A 77 0.75 8.07 14.16
C LEU A 77 -0.74 8.16 14.45
N ILE A 78 -1.56 7.76 13.50
CA ILE A 78 -3.01 7.86 13.57
C ILE A 78 -3.62 6.48 13.41
N PRO A 79 -4.43 6.01 14.38
CA PRO A 79 -5.10 4.71 14.31
C PRO A 79 -6.06 4.60 13.12
N GLU A 80 -6.26 3.37 12.62
CA GLU A 80 -7.14 3.06 11.50
C GLU A 80 -8.55 3.65 11.67
N ASP A 81 -9.16 3.48 12.83
CA ASP A 81 -10.53 3.92 13.13
C ASP A 81 -10.68 5.45 13.04
N THR A 82 -9.63 6.18 13.39
CA THR A 82 -9.58 7.64 13.27
C THR A 82 -9.38 8.06 11.82
N MET A 83 -8.47 7.42 11.09
CA MET A 83 -8.23 7.73 9.67
C MET A 83 -9.45 7.45 8.79
N ARG A 84 -10.17 6.37 9.06
CA ARG A 84 -11.38 6.01 8.29
C ARG A 84 -12.51 7.03 8.38
N LYS A 85 -12.50 7.88 9.42
CA LYS A 85 -13.48 8.96 9.60
C LYS A 85 -13.06 10.27 8.93
N GLN A 86 -11.82 10.34 8.43
CA GLN A 86 -11.31 11.57 7.82
C GLN A 86 -11.86 11.75 6.41
N PRO A 87 -12.08 13.00 5.98
CA PRO A 87 -12.45 13.29 4.61
C PRO A 87 -11.33 12.85 3.66
N ALA A 88 -11.72 12.37 2.49
CA ALA A 88 -10.79 11.95 1.46
C ALA A 88 -11.21 12.52 0.10
N LYS A 89 -10.24 12.66 -0.81
CA LYS A 89 -10.46 13.16 -2.16
C LYS A 89 -9.46 12.59 -3.14
N TRP A 90 -9.81 12.61 -4.42
CA TRP A 90 -8.88 12.34 -5.50
C TRP A 90 -7.95 13.53 -5.72
N ILE A 91 -6.66 13.28 -5.82
CA ILE A 91 -5.62 14.26 -6.15
C ILE A 91 -4.89 13.76 -7.39
N ALA A 92 -4.82 14.61 -8.41
CA ALA A 92 -4.17 14.28 -9.67
C ALA A 92 -2.71 14.69 -9.66
N ASP A 93 -1.80 13.74 -9.97
CA ASP A 93 -0.39 14.03 -10.17
C ASP A 93 -0.13 14.63 -11.56
N ASN A 94 -1.01 14.35 -12.53
CA ASN A 94 -0.96 14.89 -13.89
C ASN A 94 -2.28 15.58 -14.28
N PRO A 95 -2.54 16.79 -13.77
CA PRO A 95 -3.80 17.50 -14.04
C PRO A 95 -3.95 17.95 -15.50
N ASP A 96 -2.87 18.04 -16.27
CA ASP A 96 -2.96 18.42 -17.70
C ASP A 96 -3.70 17.39 -18.56
N ALA A 97 -3.74 16.13 -18.12
CA ALA A 97 -4.49 15.08 -18.80
C ALA A 97 -6.01 15.31 -18.78
N TYR A 98 -6.54 16.14 -17.87
CA TYR A 98 -7.95 16.55 -17.91
C TYR A 98 -8.32 17.23 -19.23
N LYS A 99 -7.40 18.02 -19.82
CA LYS A 99 -7.59 18.69 -21.11
C LYS A 99 -7.75 17.69 -22.25
N LYS A 100 -7.17 16.50 -22.12
CA LYS A 100 -7.27 15.41 -23.09
C LYS A 100 -8.50 14.52 -22.85
N GLY A 101 -9.24 14.74 -21.76
CA GLY A 101 -10.39 13.94 -21.38
C GLY A 101 -10.05 12.54 -20.88
N VAL A 102 -8.78 12.27 -20.51
CA VAL A 102 -8.30 10.97 -20.02
C VAL A 102 -8.09 11.05 -18.52
N ARG A 103 -8.89 10.29 -17.77
CA ARG A 103 -8.75 10.17 -16.33
C ARG A 103 -8.23 8.79 -15.97
N SER A 104 -7.33 8.71 -15.01
CA SER A 104 -6.82 7.46 -14.47
C SER A 104 -6.76 7.53 -12.95
N PHE A 105 -7.05 6.39 -12.30
CA PHE A 105 -7.21 6.29 -10.86
C PHE A 105 -6.40 5.12 -10.32
N TRP A 106 -5.77 5.34 -9.19
CA TRP A 106 -5.08 4.29 -8.46
C TRP A 106 -5.67 4.13 -7.07
N LEU A 107 -6.01 2.91 -6.70
CA LEU A 107 -6.61 2.60 -5.41
C LEU A 107 -6.01 1.32 -4.85
N ASN A 108 -5.67 1.32 -3.57
CA ASN A 108 -5.22 0.14 -2.82
C ASN A 108 -6.26 -0.29 -1.78
N ALA A 109 -6.05 -1.46 -1.16
CA ALA A 109 -7.01 -2.03 -0.21
C ALA A 109 -7.11 -1.25 1.11
N PHE A 110 -6.17 -0.39 1.46
CA PHE A 110 -6.25 0.45 2.67
C PHE A 110 -7.40 1.45 2.60
N SER A 111 -7.81 1.83 1.39
CA SER A 111 -8.96 2.72 1.16
C SER A 111 -10.30 2.00 1.20
N SER A 112 -10.30 0.66 1.26
CA SER A 112 -11.54 -0.14 1.28
C SER A 112 -12.22 -0.07 2.65
N PRO A 113 -13.51 0.31 2.73
CA PRO A 113 -14.24 0.34 3.99
C PRO A 113 -14.53 -1.06 4.55
N TRP A 114 -14.44 -2.11 3.73
CA TRP A 114 -14.78 -3.48 4.09
C TRP A 114 -13.58 -4.33 4.54
N THR A 115 -12.36 -3.85 4.30
CA THR A 115 -11.15 -4.62 4.60
C THR A 115 -10.39 -3.93 5.74
N PRO A 116 -10.38 -4.48 6.96
CA PRO A 116 -9.54 -3.95 8.04
C PRO A 116 -8.06 -3.95 7.66
N TRP A 117 -7.33 -2.93 8.08
CA TRP A 117 -5.89 -2.81 7.80
C TRP A 117 -5.10 -3.97 8.41
N GLU A 118 -5.50 -4.44 9.58
CA GLU A 118 -4.92 -5.65 10.20
C GLU A 118 -4.95 -6.84 9.24
N LYS A 119 -6.07 -7.06 8.54
CA LYS A 119 -6.21 -8.18 7.60
C LYS A 119 -5.24 -8.05 6.41
N ILE A 120 -4.98 -6.83 5.94
CA ILE A 120 -4.01 -6.57 4.86
C ILE A 120 -2.60 -6.88 5.35
N VAL A 121 -2.24 -6.38 6.54
CA VAL A 121 -0.95 -6.61 7.18
C VAL A 121 -0.70 -8.09 7.43
N LEU A 122 -1.68 -8.82 7.98
CA LEU A 122 -1.54 -10.26 8.24
C LEU A 122 -1.34 -11.06 6.94
N LYS A 123 -2.05 -10.70 5.86
CA LYS A 123 -1.83 -11.33 4.55
C LYS A 123 -0.43 -11.06 3.98
N PHE A 124 0.10 -9.86 4.19
CA PHE A 124 1.48 -9.54 3.83
C PHE A 124 2.47 -10.38 4.64
N LEU A 125 2.31 -10.46 5.97
CA LEU A 125 3.16 -11.25 6.85
C LEU A 125 3.15 -12.75 6.51
N ASP A 126 1.99 -13.29 6.13
CA ASP A 126 1.85 -14.69 5.68
C ASP A 126 2.50 -14.97 4.32
N ALA A 127 2.66 -13.94 3.49
CA ALA A 127 3.20 -14.05 2.15
C ALA A 127 4.67 -13.67 2.03
N LYS A 128 5.23 -12.91 2.98
CA LYS A 128 6.53 -12.23 2.88
C LYS A 128 7.73 -13.15 2.60
N ASP A 129 7.64 -14.41 3.03
CA ASP A 129 8.71 -15.41 2.86
C ASP A 129 8.55 -16.24 1.56
N ASP A 130 7.52 -15.94 0.73
CA ASP A 130 7.22 -16.62 -0.54
C ASP A 130 7.00 -15.57 -1.65
N PRO A 131 7.94 -15.42 -2.61
CA PRO A 131 7.86 -14.39 -3.65
C PRO A 131 6.59 -14.45 -4.50
N GLN A 132 6.07 -15.65 -4.79
CA GLN A 132 4.86 -15.80 -5.60
C GLN A 132 3.62 -15.31 -4.86
N ARG A 133 3.50 -15.65 -3.58
CA ARG A 133 2.43 -15.17 -2.71
C ARG A 133 2.54 -13.67 -2.45
N LEU A 134 3.77 -13.19 -2.24
CA LEU A 134 4.04 -11.77 -2.02
C LEU A 134 3.66 -10.93 -3.24
N LYS A 135 3.98 -11.38 -4.46
CA LYS A 135 3.54 -10.77 -5.72
C LYS A 135 2.02 -10.59 -5.78
N VAL A 136 1.26 -11.61 -5.37
CA VAL A 136 -0.20 -11.51 -5.31
C VAL A 136 -0.64 -10.41 -4.34
N VAL A 137 -0.03 -10.31 -3.16
CA VAL A 137 -0.35 -9.25 -2.18
C VAL A 137 -0.05 -7.86 -2.75
N TYR A 138 1.13 -7.68 -3.35
CA TYR A 138 1.50 -6.41 -3.98
C TYR A 138 0.50 -5.99 -5.04
N ASN A 139 0.20 -6.88 -5.98
CA ASN A 139 -0.69 -6.56 -7.10
C ASN A 139 -2.14 -6.35 -6.67
N THR A 140 -2.68 -7.20 -5.77
CA THR A 140 -4.13 -7.21 -5.48
C THR A 140 -4.54 -6.40 -4.26
N LEU A 141 -3.69 -6.29 -3.24
CA LEU A 141 -4.03 -5.54 -2.03
C LEU A 141 -3.35 -4.18 -1.97
N LEU A 142 -2.05 -4.13 -2.31
CA LEU A 142 -1.32 -2.87 -2.28
C LEU A 142 -1.51 -2.07 -3.57
N GLY A 143 -2.06 -2.68 -4.62
CA GLY A 143 -2.25 -2.04 -5.91
C GLY A 143 -0.93 -1.65 -6.57
N GLN A 144 0.17 -2.32 -6.25
CA GLN A 144 1.52 -1.99 -6.70
C GLN A 144 1.98 -2.95 -7.79
N LEU A 145 2.82 -2.45 -8.68
CA LEU A 145 3.51 -3.26 -9.67
C LEU A 145 4.55 -4.13 -8.99
N TRP A 146 4.65 -5.38 -9.43
CA TRP A 146 5.71 -6.27 -8.99
C TRP A 146 6.97 -6.03 -9.82
N GLU A 147 8.10 -5.86 -9.16
CA GLU A 147 9.41 -5.88 -9.80
C GLU A 147 10.01 -7.27 -9.62
N ASP A 148 10.19 -8.02 -10.71
CA ASP A 148 11.01 -9.22 -10.65
C ASP A 148 12.45 -8.75 -10.41
N ARG A 149 12.93 -8.97 -9.20
CA ARG A 149 14.35 -8.86 -8.91
C ARG A 149 14.98 -10.07 -9.60
N GLY A 150 15.46 -9.89 -10.83
CA GLY A 150 16.36 -10.86 -11.46
C GLY A 150 17.47 -11.17 -10.48
N ASP A 151 18.02 -12.39 -10.53
CA ASP A 151 19.08 -12.90 -9.65
C ASP A 151 20.20 -11.86 -9.45
N LEU A 152 19.97 -10.91 -8.57
CA LEU A 152 21.01 -10.14 -7.94
C LEU A 152 21.51 -11.04 -6.80
N GLU A 153 22.53 -11.82 -7.12
CA GLU A 153 23.46 -12.27 -6.12
C GLU A 153 23.88 -11.05 -5.31
N ASP A 154 23.87 -11.23 -4.00
CA ASP A 154 24.38 -10.39 -2.94
C ASP A 154 23.46 -9.31 -2.32
N GLU A 155 23.09 -9.71 -1.11
CA GLU A 155 23.13 -8.98 0.16
C GLU A 155 22.25 -7.75 0.36
N ASP A 156 21.20 -8.00 1.19
CA ASP A 156 20.97 -7.20 2.40
C ASP A 156 20.99 -5.67 2.28
N THR A 157 20.09 -5.02 1.54
CA THR A 157 19.97 -3.60 1.91
C THR A 157 18.54 -3.05 1.90
N THR A 158 17.61 -3.66 1.19
CA THR A 158 16.26 -3.08 1.07
C THR A 158 15.22 -3.78 1.96
N PHE A 159 15.40 -5.07 2.27
CA PHE A 159 14.55 -5.76 3.25
C PHE A 159 14.84 -5.31 4.68
N LEU A 160 16.10 -4.93 4.98
CA LEU A 160 16.49 -4.36 6.26
C LEU A 160 15.99 -2.92 6.46
N ALA A 161 15.77 -2.15 5.42
CA ALA A 161 15.24 -0.80 5.55
C ALA A 161 13.80 -0.79 6.10
N ILE A 162 12.95 -1.74 5.68
CA ILE A 162 11.59 -1.88 6.20
C ILE A 162 11.61 -2.42 7.65
N PHE A 163 12.58 -3.28 8.00
CA PHE A 163 12.74 -3.82 9.36
C PHE A 163 13.53 -2.90 10.30
N HIS A 164 14.42 -2.05 9.78
CA HIS A 164 15.21 -1.11 10.62
C HIS A 164 14.38 0.06 11.14
N PHE A 165 13.29 0.41 10.46
CA PHE A 165 12.38 1.45 10.95
C PHE A 165 11.52 0.99 12.16
N VAL A 166 11.30 -0.31 12.30
CA VAL A 166 10.53 -0.90 13.42
C VAL A 166 11.38 -1.08 14.69
N LYS A 167 12.72 -0.96 14.61
CA LYS A 167 13.65 -1.15 15.76
C LYS A 167 14.20 0.12 16.40
N ARG A 168 13.77 1.29 15.98
CA ARG A 168 14.16 2.55 16.62
C ARG A 168 12.93 3.27 17.19
N PHE A 169 12.37 2.69 18.25
CA PHE A 169 11.71 3.43 19.35
C PHE A 169 11.35 2.44 20.43
#